data_b286bdc41afa2b32498845142f7f3385
#
_entry.id   b286bdc41afa2b32498845142f7f3385
#
_cell.length_a   1.000
_cell.length_b   1.000
_cell.length_c   1.000
_cell.angle_alpha   90.00
_cell.angle_beta   90.00
_cell.angle_gamma   90.00
#
_symmetry.space_group_name_H-M   'P 1'
#
loop_
_entity.id
_entity.type
_entity.pdbx_description
1 polymer ?
#
loop_
_entity_poly.entity_id
_entity_poly.type
_entity_poly.pdbx_seq_one_letter_code
_entity_poly.pdbx_strand_id
1 'polypeptide(L)'
;MRLFLFALLSTPLLAADDGWTDLFNGKDLSNWVNVNCAPETWTVADGVIRCTGKPTGGLRTPKMYENFEMQVEWRHMKSGGNAGIFIWASPLAAKGVPFLRAVEVQVLDHGYGNTKNYTTHGDVFPIHGSSMVPFGRHNGMRSFPSEERSKPSPEWNRYDISAKDGVLRLSVNGKEVSGGEQCNWRKGYVGLESEGSPTEWRLVRIRELPGSTATPEQTADEALGHVPLYNGLDLQGWQGAEKATDFVPSDWRLVLKAGSGGQSIATGNEFGDFEFIADVKLGKVGAPDAKGGIAIGDATAIALPFNEQSGLKRGAWKRLVLTRKGGAISGSLDGEALTVPAGKAGAARIHILHGGEEVELGNLYVRELK
;
A
#
# COMPACT_ATOMS: atom_id res chain seq x y z
N MET A 1 59.96 -46.53 13.27
CA MET A 1 59.10 -45.51 13.91
C MET A 1 58.10 -45.02 12.88
N ARG A 2 56.86 -45.58 12.95
CA ARG A 2 55.78 -45.21 11.95
C ARG A 2 54.94 -44.12 12.61
N LEU A 3 54.93 -42.91 11.96
CA LEU A 3 54.03 -41.82 12.34
C LEU A 3 52.63 -42.14 11.79
N PHE A 4 51.64 -42.25 12.68
CA PHE A 4 50.22 -42.25 12.31
C PHE A 4 49.73 -40.80 12.28
N LEU A 5 49.38 -40.34 11.10
CA LEU A 5 48.72 -39.04 10.89
C LEU A 5 47.22 -39.24 11.14
N PHE A 6 46.68 -38.70 12.24
CA PHE A 6 45.24 -38.61 12.46
C PHE A 6 44.67 -37.44 11.69
N ALA A 7 43.93 -37.71 10.63
CA ALA A 7 43.13 -36.67 9.96
C ALA A 7 41.85 -36.43 10.79
N LEU A 8 41.77 -35.25 11.41
CA LEU A 8 40.53 -34.77 12.02
C LEU A 8 39.54 -34.36 10.86
N LEU A 9 38.54 -35.20 10.64
CA LEU A 9 37.36 -34.90 9.81
C LEU A 9 36.51 -33.91 10.60
N SER A 10 36.59 -32.61 10.26
CA SER A 10 35.62 -31.63 10.72
C SER A 10 34.33 -31.81 9.92
N THR A 11 33.32 -32.45 10.54
CA THR A 11 31.96 -32.39 10.02
C THR A 11 31.45 -30.97 10.10
N PRO A 12 30.91 -30.39 8.98
CA PRO A 12 30.27 -29.08 9.06
C PRO A 12 29.04 -29.23 9.97
N LEU A 13 29.02 -28.44 11.03
CA LEU A 13 27.82 -28.26 11.85
C LEU A 13 26.80 -27.59 10.93
N LEU A 14 25.82 -28.34 10.45
CA LEU A 14 24.62 -27.78 9.82
C LEU A 14 23.98 -26.89 10.87
N ALA A 15 23.97 -25.57 10.62
CA ALA A 15 23.18 -24.65 11.42
C ALA A 15 21.74 -25.16 11.41
N ALA A 16 21.18 -25.41 12.60
CA ALA A 16 19.78 -25.79 12.70
C ALA A 16 18.95 -24.69 12.03
N ASP A 17 18.01 -25.09 11.16
CA ASP A 17 17.02 -24.16 10.60
C ASP A 17 16.27 -23.55 11.79
N ASP A 18 16.50 -22.26 12.04
CA ASP A 18 15.89 -21.50 13.14
C ASP A 18 14.45 -21.07 12.82
N GLY A 19 13.92 -21.52 11.66
CA GLY A 19 12.56 -21.26 11.18
C GLY A 19 12.35 -19.83 10.66
N TRP A 20 13.39 -19.00 10.57
CA TRP A 20 13.29 -17.68 9.99
C TRP A 20 13.39 -17.70 8.47
N THR A 21 12.53 -16.92 7.83
CA THR A 21 12.56 -16.66 6.38
C THR A 21 12.86 -15.18 6.14
N ASP A 22 13.87 -14.88 5.36
CA ASP A 22 14.17 -13.52 4.95
C ASP A 22 13.13 -13.05 3.92
N LEU A 23 12.36 -12.03 4.26
CA LEU A 23 11.45 -11.34 3.34
C LEU A 23 12.23 -10.44 2.37
N PHE A 24 13.38 -9.96 2.79
CA PHE A 24 14.32 -9.22 1.96
C PHE A 24 15.58 -10.06 1.73
N ASN A 25 15.86 -10.37 0.47
CA ASN A 25 16.97 -11.24 0.05
C ASN A 25 18.34 -10.53 0.01
N GLY A 26 18.41 -9.24 0.41
CA GLY A 26 19.63 -8.42 0.38
C GLY A 26 20.06 -7.94 -1.01
N LYS A 27 19.33 -8.26 -2.08
CA LYS A 27 19.75 -8.01 -3.48
C LYS A 27 18.74 -7.18 -4.28
N ASP A 28 17.46 -7.51 -4.17
CA ASP A 28 16.39 -6.90 -4.95
C ASP A 28 15.03 -6.98 -4.23
N LEU A 29 14.00 -6.44 -4.87
CA LEU A 29 12.63 -6.42 -4.36
C LEU A 29 11.71 -7.43 -5.06
N SER A 30 12.26 -8.49 -5.66
CA SER A 30 11.49 -9.50 -6.39
C SER A 30 10.44 -10.22 -5.52
N ASN A 31 10.65 -10.28 -4.20
CA ASN A 31 9.73 -10.85 -3.23
C ASN A 31 8.74 -9.82 -2.64
N TRP A 32 8.59 -8.66 -3.29
CA TRP A 32 7.71 -7.60 -2.82
C TRP A 32 6.75 -7.15 -3.92
N VAL A 33 5.59 -6.67 -3.51
CA VAL A 33 4.57 -6.11 -4.40
C VAL A 33 4.44 -4.61 -4.12
N ASN A 34 4.63 -3.81 -5.17
CA ASN A 34 4.49 -2.36 -5.09
C ASN A 34 3.01 -1.96 -4.96
N VAL A 35 2.71 -1.03 -4.05
CA VAL A 35 1.39 -0.44 -3.85
C VAL A 35 1.51 1.08 -3.95
N ASN A 36 1.02 1.63 -5.06
CA ASN A 36 0.95 3.08 -5.33
C ASN A 36 2.29 3.83 -5.36
N CYS A 37 3.41 3.15 -5.50
CA CYS A 37 4.70 3.80 -5.54
C CYS A 37 5.30 3.79 -6.94
N ALA A 38 6.11 4.79 -7.25
CA ALA A 38 6.95 4.79 -8.44
C ALA A 38 8.06 3.73 -8.32
N PRO A 39 8.59 3.21 -9.44
CA PRO A 39 9.69 2.24 -9.39
C PRO A 39 10.91 2.72 -8.59
N GLU A 40 11.21 4.01 -8.66
CA GLU A 40 12.31 4.66 -7.95
C GLU A 40 12.05 4.96 -6.47
N THR A 41 10.80 4.82 -5.99
CA THR A 41 10.48 5.03 -4.58
C THR A 41 11.21 4.05 -3.69
N TRP A 42 11.30 2.81 -4.14
CA TRP A 42 11.93 1.71 -3.43
C TRP A 42 13.09 1.16 -4.24
N THR A 43 14.28 1.23 -3.69
CA THR A 43 15.51 0.75 -4.33
C THR A 43 16.30 -0.12 -3.36
N VAL A 44 17.28 -0.84 -3.87
CA VAL A 44 18.22 -1.63 -3.04
C VAL A 44 19.64 -1.20 -3.33
N ALA A 45 20.39 -0.92 -2.29
CA ALA A 45 21.82 -0.71 -2.37
C ALA A 45 22.50 -1.17 -1.07
N ASP A 46 23.68 -1.74 -1.19
CA ASP A 46 24.52 -2.19 -0.06
C ASP A 46 23.78 -3.15 0.91
N GLY A 47 22.89 -4.01 0.37
CA GLY A 47 22.11 -4.94 1.19
C GLY A 47 21.01 -4.27 2.02
N VAL A 48 20.57 -3.07 1.64
CA VAL A 48 19.58 -2.27 2.35
C VAL A 48 18.47 -1.87 1.38
N ILE A 49 17.21 -1.99 1.79
CA ILE A 49 16.06 -1.37 1.10
C ILE A 49 16.10 0.12 1.42
N ARG A 50 16.07 0.97 0.40
CA ARG A 50 15.98 2.42 0.51
C ARG A 50 14.64 2.89 -0.01
N CYS A 51 13.95 3.69 0.79
CA CYS A 51 12.72 4.37 0.41
C CYS A 51 12.97 5.87 0.33
N THR A 52 12.47 6.51 -0.72
CA THR A 52 12.52 7.99 -0.84
C THR A 52 11.45 8.68 0.01
N GLY A 53 10.40 7.95 0.40
CA GLY A 53 9.22 8.49 1.06
C GLY A 53 8.22 9.14 0.09
N LYS A 54 8.44 9.06 -1.23
CA LYS A 54 7.56 9.65 -2.26
C LYS A 54 7.45 8.76 -3.49
N PRO A 55 6.23 8.59 -4.02
CA PRO A 55 4.95 9.00 -3.46
C PRO A 55 4.61 8.22 -2.19
N THR A 56 3.55 8.67 -1.49
CA THR A 56 2.98 7.92 -0.38
C THR A 56 2.34 6.62 -0.89
N GLY A 57 2.67 5.51 -0.22
CA GLY A 57 2.25 4.17 -0.60
C GLY A 57 3.04 3.10 0.16
N GLY A 58 3.35 1.98 -0.47
CA GLY A 58 4.12 0.95 0.23
C GLY A 58 4.61 -0.21 -0.63
N LEU A 59 5.34 -1.09 0.03
CA LEU A 59 5.66 -2.44 -0.42
C LEU A 59 4.92 -3.44 0.45
N ARG A 60 4.37 -4.51 -0.10
CA ARG A 60 3.81 -5.61 0.67
C ARG A 60 4.36 -6.96 0.23
N THR A 61 4.24 -7.94 1.11
CA THR A 61 4.55 -9.34 0.79
C THR A 61 3.62 -9.90 -0.29
N PRO A 62 4.06 -10.88 -1.08
CA PRO A 62 3.21 -11.53 -2.10
C PRO A 62 2.16 -12.46 -1.48
N LYS A 63 2.43 -13.03 -0.29
CA LYS A 63 1.51 -13.93 0.43
C LYS A 63 1.05 -13.33 1.76
N MET A 64 -0.06 -13.81 2.27
CA MET A 64 -0.58 -13.49 3.60
C MET A 64 0.12 -14.32 4.68
N TYR A 65 0.17 -13.75 5.89
CA TYR A 65 0.62 -14.39 7.12
C TYR A 65 -0.47 -14.30 8.17
N GLU A 66 -0.56 -15.33 9.02
CA GLU A 66 -1.54 -15.37 10.12
C GLU A 66 -0.83 -15.22 11.47
N ASN A 67 -0.20 -16.29 11.96
CA ASN A 67 0.56 -16.28 13.19
C ASN A 67 2.05 -16.25 12.85
N PHE A 68 2.76 -15.27 13.37
CA PHE A 68 4.19 -15.11 13.07
C PHE A 68 4.92 -14.25 14.09
N GLU A 69 6.23 -14.37 14.06
CA GLU A 69 7.16 -13.38 14.60
C GLU A 69 7.88 -12.71 13.44
N MET A 70 8.15 -11.43 13.57
CA MET A 70 8.86 -10.63 12.57
C MET A 70 9.98 -9.84 13.22
N GLN A 71 11.10 -9.73 12.54
CA GLN A 71 12.20 -8.87 12.92
C GLN A 71 12.50 -7.91 11.77
N VAL A 72 12.68 -6.64 12.11
CA VAL A 72 13.02 -5.62 11.14
C VAL A 72 13.94 -4.59 11.78
N GLU A 73 14.99 -4.20 11.06
CA GLU A 73 15.81 -3.04 11.41
C GLU A 73 15.47 -1.91 10.46
N TRP A 74 15.30 -0.73 11.03
CA TRP A 74 14.91 0.47 10.29
C TRP A 74 15.66 1.71 10.81
N ARG A 75 15.76 2.72 9.96
CA ARG A 75 16.18 4.06 10.34
C ARG A 75 15.58 5.11 9.41
N HIS A 76 15.32 6.29 9.96
CA HIS A 76 15.10 7.48 9.16
C HIS A 76 16.41 8.12 8.77
N MET A 77 16.47 8.70 7.56
CA MET A 77 17.66 9.41 7.08
C MET A 77 17.58 10.90 7.38
N LYS A 78 16.45 11.38 7.91
CA LYS A 78 16.20 12.77 8.33
C LYS A 78 15.42 12.80 9.62
N SER A 79 15.67 13.80 10.45
CA SER A 79 14.86 14.08 11.63
C SER A 79 13.42 14.45 11.23
N GLY A 80 12.45 14.06 12.06
CA GLY A 80 11.03 14.30 11.83
C GLY A 80 10.42 13.42 10.74
N GLY A 81 11.02 12.28 10.44
CA GLY A 81 10.51 11.35 9.44
C GLY A 81 9.30 10.55 9.90
N ASN A 82 8.45 10.15 8.94
CA ASN A 82 7.30 9.26 9.13
C ASN A 82 7.39 8.06 8.20
N ALA A 83 7.06 6.89 8.73
CA ALA A 83 6.90 5.61 8.05
C ALA A 83 6.16 4.63 8.99
N GLY A 84 5.79 3.45 8.49
CA GLY A 84 5.10 2.42 9.25
C GLY A 84 5.39 1.01 8.77
N ILE A 85 4.95 0.04 9.56
CA ILE A 85 4.91 -1.37 9.17
C ILE A 85 3.45 -1.81 9.28
N PHE A 86 2.90 -2.32 8.18
CA PHE A 86 1.53 -2.82 8.12
C PHE A 86 1.48 -4.30 8.47
N ILE A 87 0.64 -4.65 9.44
CA ILE A 87 0.40 -6.02 9.90
C ILE A 87 -1.01 -6.44 9.54
N TRP A 88 -1.17 -7.64 9.01
CA TRP A 88 -2.44 -8.19 8.51
C TRP A 88 -3.14 -7.25 7.53
N ALA A 89 -2.36 -6.75 6.58
CA ALA A 89 -2.79 -5.73 5.64
C ALA A 89 -3.65 -6.27 4.49
N SER A 90 -4.45 -5.38 3.90
CA SER A 90 -5.16 -5.60 2.63
C SER A 90 -4.20 -5.71 1.44
N PRO A 91 -4.62 -6.32 0.31
CA PRO A 91 -3.78 -6.41 -0.89
C PRO A 91 -3.62 -5.09 -1.64
N LEU A 92 -4.58 -4.17 -1.50
CA LEU A 92 -4.63 -2.87 -2.16
C LEU A 92 -4.89 -1.77 -1.15
N ALA A 93 -4.60 -0.54 -1.53
CA ALA A 93 -4.89 0.63 -0.72
C ALA A 93 -6.39 0.76 -0.42
N ALA A 94 -6.71 1.19 0.79
CA ALA A 94 -8.08 1.45 1.19
C ALA A 94 -8.66 2.64 0.40
N LYS A 95 -9.98 2.67 0.25
CA LYS A 95 -10.65 3.69 -0.56
C LYS A 95 -10.33 5.10 -0.08
N GLY A 96 -9.85 5.93 -1.00
CA GLY A 96 -9.61 7.36 -0.77
C GLY A 96 -8.37 7.70 0.04
N VAL A 97 -7.48 6.74 0.26
CA VAL A 97 -6.20 6.91 0.96
C VAL A 97 -5.11 6.08 0.26
N PRO A 98 -3.83 6.43 0.41
CA PRO A 98 -2.73 5.66 -0.19
C PRO A 98 -2.34 4.42 0.60
N PHE A 99 -2.88 4.25 1.81
CA PHE A 99 -2.48 3.24 2.78
C PHE A 99 -3.33 1.97 2.69
N LEU A 100 -2.74 0.86 3.07
CA LEU A 100 -3.45 -0.40 3.25
C LEU A 100 -4.36 -0.34 4.48
N ARG A 101 -5.49 -1.05 4.47
CA ARG A 101 -6.18 -1.38 5.71
C ARG A 101 -5.30 -2.35 6.50
N ALA A 102 -4.93 -2.03 7.73
CA ALA A 102 -3.99 -2.82 8.52
C ALA A 102 -4.05 -2.47 10.01
N VAL A 103 -3.32 -3.21 10.84
CA VAL A 103 -2.78 -2.68 12.10
C VAL A 103 -1.39 -2.14 11.77
N GLU A 104 -1.17 -0.88 12.07
CA GLU A 104 0.10 -0.20 11.81
C GLU A 104 0.97 -0.20 13.06
N VAL A 105 2.24 -0.52 12.86
CA VAL A 105 3.33 -0.33 13.82
C VAL A 105 4.11 0.89 13.38
N GLN A 106 3.97 1.98 14.14
CA GLN A 106 4.49 3.29 13.81
C GLN A 106 6.01 3.34 13.81
N VAL A 107 6.56 4.00 12.81
CA VAL A 107 7.98 4.29 12.63
C VAL A 107 8.16 5.79 12.47
N LEU A 108 8.06 6.56 13.56
CA LEU A 108 8.31 8.01 13.58
C LEU A 108 9.68 8.31 14.13
N ASP A 109 10.37 9.30 13.57
CA ASP A 109 11.59 9.85 14.16
C ASP A 109 11.28 10.81 15.32
N HIS A 110 12.18 10.90 16.29
CA HIS A 110 12.06 11.76 17.47
C HIS A 110 11.73 13.23 17.14
N GLY A 111 12.26 13.76 16.04
CA GLY A 111 12.00 15.12 15.60
C GLY A 111 10.55 15.38 15.18
N TYR A 112 9.73 14.33 15.03
CA TYR A 112 8.30 14.47 14.78
C TYR A 112 7.57 14.99 16.03
N GLY A 113 8.06 14.63 17.21
CA GLY A 113 7.53 15.06 18.51
C GLY A 113 6.33 14.24 19.00
N ASN A 114 6.14 14.24 20.32
CA ASN A 114 5.02 13.57 20.96
C ASN A 114 3.85 14.53 21.15
N THR A 115 2.62 14.00 21.10
CA THR A 115 1.39 14.75 21.38
C THR A 115 0.45 13.94 22.28
N LYS A 116 -0.76 14.47 22.52
CA LYS A 116 -1.82 13.72 23.19
C LYS A 116 -2.40 12.60 22.32
N ASN A 117 -2.20 12.67 20.99
CA ASN A 117 -2.82 11.78 20.02
C ASN A 117 -1.88 10.68 19.53
N TYR A 118 -0.58 10.90 19.61
CA TYR A 118 0.45 9.95 19.20
C TYR A 118 1.75 10.21 19.95
N THR A 119 2.62 9.18 19.94
CA THR A 119 4.03 9.31 20.34
C THR A 119 4.93 9.07 19.12
N THR A 120 6.20 9.35 19.25
CA THR A 120 7.18 8.93 18.26
C THR A 120 7.41 7.42 18.38
N HIS A 121 7.57 6.74 17.25
CA HIS A 121 7.89 5.30 17.11
C HIS A 121 7.36 4.38 18.22
N GLY A 122 6.83 3.28 17.79
CA GLY A 122 6.36 2.23 18.69
C GLY A 122 4.89 2.34 19.10
N ASP A 123 4.14 3.30 18.59
CA ASP A 123 2.68 3.23 18.66
C ASP A 123 2.20 2.05 17.82
N VAL A 124 1.12 1.39 18.29
CA VAL A 124 0.44 0.33 17.53
C VAL A 124 -1.04 0.70 17.44
N PHE A 125 -1.58 0.77 16.22
CA PHE A 125 -2.95 1.22 16.01
C PHE A 125 -3.56 0.69 14.72
N PRO A 126 -4.89 0.47 14.69
CA PRO A 126 -5.59 0.05 13.49
C PRO A 126 -5.88 1.23 12.58
N ILE A 127 -5.80 1.01 11.26
CA ILE A 127 -6.11 2.01 10.25
C ILE A 127 -7.13 1.49 9.23
N HIS A 128 -7.88 2.40 8.64
CA HIS A 128 -8.77 2.21 7.48
C HIS A 128 -9.75 1.04 7.57
N GLY A 129 -10.38 0.85 8.73
CA GLY A 129 -11.40 -0.17 8.96
C GLY A 129 -10.88 -1.42 9.69
N SER A 130 -9.62 -1.44 10.09
CA SER A 130 -9.14 -2.35 11.12
C SER A 130 -9.59 -1.91 12.51
N SER A 131 -9.54 -2.81 13.49
CA SER A 131 -9.84 -2.52 14.88
C SER A 131 -9.02 -3.41 15.81
N MET A 132 -8.75 -2.91 17.01
CA MET A 132 -8.11 -3.67 18.08
C MET A 132 -8.44 -3.06 19.44
N VAL A 133 -8.22 -3.81 20.52
CA VAL A 133 -8.20 -3.32 21.90
C VAL A 133 -6.73 -3.04 22.27
N PRO A 134 -6.34 -1.78 22.54
CA PRO A 134 -4.95 -1.41 22.78
C PRO A 134 -4.45 -1.87 24.15
N PHE A 135 -3.16 -2.16 24.27
CA PHE A 135 -2.50 -2.40 25.56
C PHE A 135 -2.03 -1.10 26.21
N GLY A 136 -2.00 -1.10 27.53
CA GLY A 136 -1.37 -0.05 28.32
C GLY A 136 -1.98 1.36 28.14
N ARG A 137 -1.12 2.37 28.12
CA ARG A 137 -1.51 3.76 27.86
C ARG A 137 -1.93 3.91 26.40
N HIS A 138 -3.06 4.54 26.14
CA HIS A 138 -3.63 4.62 24.80
C HIS A 138 -4.45 5.90 24.56
N ASN A 139 -4.73 6.17 23.28
CA ASN A 139 -5.73 7.14 22.85
C ASN A 139 -6.64 6.48 21.79
N GLY A 140 -7.93 6.34 22.09
CA GLY A 140 -8.83 5.52 21.29
C GLY A 140 -8.27 4.10 21.14
N MET A 141 -8.09 3.63 19.91
CA MET A 141 -7.50 2.32 19.62
C MET A 141 -5.98 2.35 19.43
N ARG A 142 -5.30 3.49 19.62
CA ARG A 142 -3.85 3.63 19.48
C ARG A 142 -3.18 3.35 20.83
N SER A 143 -2.42 2.25 20.90
CA SER A 143 -1.55 1.90 22.03
C SER A 143 -0.26 2.70 21.96
N PHE A 144 0.16 3.29 23.08
CA PHE A 144 1.42 4.01 23.22
C PHE A 144 2.49 3.15 23.87
N PRO A 145 3.74 3.31 23.51
CA PRO A 145 4.82 2.61 24.19
C PRO A 145 4.88 2.95 25.68
N SER A 146 5.14 1.94 26.50
CA SER A 146 5.30 2.08 27.96
C SER A 146 6.53 2.90 28.34
N GLU A 147 7.55 2.91 27.48
CA GLU A 147 8.77 3.71 27.60
C GLU A 147 9.35 3.98 26.19
N GLU A 148 10.12 5.05 26.06
CA GLU A 148 10.82 5.39 24.85
C GLU A 148 12.14 4.62 24.77
N ARG A 149 12.32 3.83 23.71
CA ARG A 149 13.49 2.97 23.51
C ARG A 149 14.17 3.16 22.17
N SER A 150 13.58 3.87 21.25
CA SER A 150 14.18 4.05 19.95
C SER A 150 15.26 5.11 20.00
N LYS A 151 16.09 5.07 18.99
CA LYS A 151 17.19 5.99 18.76
C LYS A 151 16.80 6.97 17.66
N PRO A 152 17.28 8.23 17.73
CA PRO A 152 16.97 9.23 16.71
C PRO A 152 17.64 8.91 15.36
N SER A 153 17.16 9.57 14.30
CA SER A 153 17.81 9.57 12.99
C SER A 153 19.28 10.04 13.10
N PRO A 154 20.22 9.41 12.40
CA PRO A 154 20.08 8.26 11.48
C PRO A 154 20.48 6.91 12.11
N GLU A 155 20.26 6.71 13.38
CA GLU A 155 20.63 5.48 14.06
C GLU A 155 19.69 4.32 13.72
N TRP A 156 20.23 3.10 13.65
CA TRP A 156 19.44 1.89 13.45
C TRP A 156 18.64 1.51 14.69
N ASN A 157 17.37 1.21 14.48
CA ASN A 157 16.45 0.65 15.45
C ASN A 157 16.03 -0.76 15.04
N ARG A 158 15.69 -1.58 16.01
CA ARG A 158 15.15 -2.92 15.78
C ARG A 158 13.77 -3.03 16.39
N TYR A 159 12.84 -3.51 15.58
CA TYR A 159 11.53 -3.97 16.01
C TYR A 159 11.48 -5.50 15.97
N ASP A 160 11.02 -6.10 17.07
CA ASP A 160 10.61 -7.48 17.13
C ASP A 160 9.08 -7.48 17.35
N ILE A 161 8.34 -8.04 16.40
CA ILE A 161 6.88 -8.05 16.35
C ILE A 161 6.41 -9.49 16.53
N SER A 162 5.47 -9.72 17.47
CA SER A 162 4.75 -10.98 17.61
C SER A 162 3.29 -10.75 17.24
N ALA A 163 2.81 -11.49 16.25
CA ALA A 163 1.45 -11.43 15.75
C ALA A 163 0.83 -12.84 15.84
N LYS A 164 -0.02 -13.08 16.85
CA LYS A 164 -0.55 -14.40 17.13
C LYS A 164 -2.00 -14.36 17.61
N ASP A 165 -2.87 -15.10 16.96
CA ASP A 165 -4.29 -15.28 17.34
C ASP A 165 -5.04 -13.94 17.54
N GLY A 166 -4.72 -12.93 16.71
CA GLY A 166 -5.30 -11.58 16.81
C GLY A 166 -4.72 -10.72 17.92
N VAL A 167 -3.60 -11.14 18.51
CA VAL A 167 -2.80 -10.36 19.48
C VAL A 167 -1.53 -9.87 18.79
N LEU A 168 -1.27 -8.59 18.86
CA LEU A 168 -0.05 -7.96 18.34
C LEU A 168 0.76 -7.38 19.50
N ARG A 169 2.06 -7.68 19.54
CA ARG A 169 3.01 -7.15 20.51
C ARG A 169 4.23 -6.60 19.80
N LEU A 170 4.68 -5.44 20.25
CA LEU A 170 5.87 -4.78 19.71
C LEU A 170 6.94 -4.66 20.78
N SER A 171 8.13 -5.15 20.44
CA SER A 171 9.36 -4.84 21.17
C SER A 171 10.22 -3.87 20.39
N VAL A 172 10.72 -2.84 21.06
CA VAL A 172 11.65 -1.85 20.51
C VAL A 172 13.01 -2.01 21.18
N ASN A 173 14.03 -2.26 20.37
CA ASN A 173 15.41 -2.46 20.84
C ASN A 173 15.47 -3.42 22.05
N GLY A 174 14.81 -4.58 21.91
CA GLY A 174 14.87 -5.71 22.84
C GLY A 174 13.91 -5.66 24.03
N LYS A 175 12.94 -4.73 24.09
CA LYS A 175 11.92 -4.70 25.16
C LYS A 175 10.53 -4.45 24.60
N GLU A 176 9.56 -5.26 25.03
CA GLU A 176 8.14 -5.07 24.70
C GLU A 176 7.61 -3.76 25.30
N VAL A 177 6.97 -2.94 24.47
CA VAL A 177 6.53 -1.60 24.86
C VAL A 177 5.07 -1.29 24.54
N SER A 178 4.47 -1.92 23.52
CA SER A 178 3.11 -1.62 23.05
C SER A 178 2.49 -2.80 22.34
N GLY A 179 1.22 -2.67 21.96
CA GLY A 179 0.49 -3.70 21.23
C GLY A 179 -1.01 -3.62 21.46
N GLY A 180 -1.71 -4.66 21.07
CA GLY A 180 -3.15 -4.79 21.25
C GLY A 180 -3.63 -6.20 21.00
N GLU A 181 -4.89 -6.42 21.27
CA GLU A 181 -5.56 -7.70 21.11
C GLU A 181 -6.92 -7.54 20.44
N GLN A 182 -7.59 -8.66 20.16
CA GLN A 182 -8.89 -8.68 19.49
C GLN A 182 -8.87 -7.95 18.14
N CYS A 183 -7.74 -8.06 17.41
CA CYS A 183 -7.65 -7.52 16.06
C CYS A 183 -8.71 -8.17 15.17
N ASN A 184 -9.52 -7.37 14.47
CA ASN A 184 -10.61 -7.88 13.63
C ASN A 184 -10.09 -8.66 12.41
N TRP A 185 -8.94 -8.26 11.84
CA TRP A 185 -8.17 -9.10 10.94
C TRP A 185 -6.97 -9.70 11.68
N ARG A 186 -6.69 -10.95 11.42
CA ARG A 186 -5.55 -11.68 11.98
C ARG A 186 -4.88 -12.62 10.97
N LYS A 187 -5.20 -12.41 9.68
CA LYS A 187 -4.48 -12.97 8.54
C LYS A 187 -4.52 -11.97 7.39
N GLY A 188 -3.36 -11.63 6.88
CA GLY A 188 -3.21 -10.63 5.82
C GLY A 188 -1.74 -10.45 5.42
N TYR A 189 -1.49 -9.43 4.62
CA TYR A 189 -0.14 -9.13 4.13
C TYR A 189 0.65 -8.35 5.19
N VAL A 190 1.97 -8.39 5.04
CA VAL A 190 2.90 -7.53 5.78
C VAL A 190 3.42 -6.47 4.81
N GLY A 191 3.49 -5.21 5.24
CA GLY A 191 3.94 -4.13 4.38
C GLY A 191 4.90 -3.16 5.06
N LEU A 192 5.69 -2.46 4.25
CA LEU A 192 6.53 -1.33 4.62
C LEU A 192 5.95 -0.07 3.97
N GLU A 193 5.90 1.02 4.72
CA GLU A 193 5.27 2.26 4.31
C GLU A 193 6.26 3.27 3.74
N SER A 194 5.82 4.00 2.71
CA SER A 194 6.45 5.21 2.18
C SER A 194 5.58 6.41 2.56
N GLU A 195 6.08 7.30 3.45
CA GLU A 195 5.31 8.46 3.89
C GLU A 195 6.19 9.71 4.14
N GLY A 196 6.57 10.38 3.04
CA GLY A 196 7.16 11.72 3.05
C GLY A 196 8.61 11.82 3.53
N SER A 197 9.23 10.74 4.01
CA SER A 197 10.59 10.77 4.55
C SER A 197 11.46 9.63 4.02
N PRO A 198 12.74 9.90 3.68
CA PRO A 198 13.66 8.83 3.33
C PRO A 198 13.92 7.90 4.52
N THR A 199 13.74 6.59 4.28
CA THR A 199 13.98 5.51 5.25
C THR A 199 14.87 4.44 4.67
N GLU A 200 15.54 3.71 5.53
CA GLU A 200 16.28 2.50 5.19
C GLU A 200 15.84 1.33 6.06
N TRP A 201 15.82 0.13 5.45
CA TRP A 201 15.35 -1.10 6.07
C TRP A 201 16.30 -2.24 5.78
N ARG A 202 16.56 -3.06 6.81
CA ARG A 202 17.35 -4.28 6.69
C ARG A 202 16.87 -5.33 7.69
N LEU A 203 17.40 -6.54 7.64
CA LEU A 203 17.00 -7.64 8.52
C LEU A 203 15.45 -7.83 8.52
N VAL A 204 14.81 -7.70 7.37
CA VAL A 204 13.36 -7.90 7.27
C VAL A 204 13.09 -9.39 7.13
N ARG A 205 12.77 -10.07 8.23
CA ARG A 205 12.56 -11.51 8.26
C ARG A 205 11.36 -11.91 9.12
N ILE A 206 10.79 -13.07 8.82
CA ILE A 206 9.59 -13.60 9.46
C ILE A 206 9.79 -15.06 9.86
N ARG A 207 9.19 -15.47 10.95
CA ARG A 207 9.06 -16.87 11.36
C ARG A 207 7.57 -17.19 11.52
N GLU A 208 7.04 -18.04 10.66
CA GLU A 208 5.66 -18.45 10.73
C GLU A 208 5.47 -19.41 11.94
N LEU A 209 4.40 -19.17 12.69
CA LEU A 209 4.02 -19.97 13.84
C LEU A 209 2.88 -20.92 13.48
N PRO A 210 2.76 -22.08 14.15
CA PRO A 210 1.68 -23.01 13.90
C PRO A 210 0.29 -22.42 14.18
N GLY A 211 -0.70 -22.96 13.51
CA GLY A 211 -2.10 -22.70 13.74
C GLY A 211 -2.72 -21.85 12.65
N SER A 212 -3.91 -22.24 12.23
CA SER A 212 -4.81 -21.45 11.42
C SER A 212 -6.18 -21.52 12.07
N THR A 213 -6.58 -20.43 12.66
CA THR A 213 -7.90 -20.28 13.28
C THR A 213 -8.64 -19.06 12.72
N ALA A 214 -8.01 -18.29 11.82
CA ALA A 214 -8.62 -17.15 11.19
C ALA A 214 -9.78 -17.60 10.28
N THR A 215 -10.98 -17.04 10.53
CA THR A 215 -12.11 -17.24 9.65
C THR A 215 -12.00 -16.34 8.39
N PRO A 216 -12.81 -16.55 7.35
CA PRO A 216 -12.83 -15.66 6.19
C PRO A 216 -13.01 -14.18 6.56
N GLU A 217 -13.87 -13.88 7.54
CA GLU A 217 -14.15 -12.50 8.00
C GLU A 217 -12.95 -11.87 8.75
N GLN A 218 -12.06 -12.70 9.26
CA GLN A 218 -10.83 -12.30 9.96
C GLN A 218 -9.60 -12.31 9.04
N THR A 219 -9.81 -12.59 7.76
CA THR A 219 -8.77 -12.71 6.74
C THR A 219 -8.91 -11.58 5.73
N ALA A 220 -7.79 -10.97 5.35
CA ALA A 220 -7.76 -10.00 4.27
C ALA A 220 -8.17 -10.64 2.93
N ASP A 221 -8.63 -9.82 2.00
CA ASP A 221 -8.92 -10.26 0.64
C ASP A 221 -7.68 -10.82 -0.04
N GLU A 222 -7.86 -11.78 -0.95
CA GLU A 222 -6.76 -12.29 -1.74
C GLU A 222 -6.29 -11.26 -2.79
N ALA A 223 -4.99 -11.21 -3.00
CA ALA A 223 -4.40 -10.41 -4.06
C ALA A 223 -4.69 -11.04 -5.42
N LEU A 224 -5.37 -10.32 -6.28
CA LEU A 224 -5.81 -10.80 -7.59
C LEU A 224 -4.85 -10.41 -8.74
N GLY A 225 -3.69 -9.81 -8.41
CA GLY A 225 -2.69 -9.41 -9.42
C GLY A 225 -2.91 -8.01 -10.01
N HIS A 226 -3.59 -7.13 -9.30
CA HIS A 226 -3.70 -5.73 -9.68
C HIS A 226 -2.34 -5.04 -9.65
N VAL A 227 -2.08 -4.22 -10.67
CA VAL A 227 -0.89 -3.37 -10.77
C VAL A 227 -1.30 -1.90 -10.84
N PRO A 228 -0.52 -0.98 -10.24
CA PRO A 228 -0.84 0.44 -10.32
C PRO A 228 -0.62 0.98 -11.74
N LEU A 229 -1.52 1.84 -12.21
CA LEU A 229 -1.44 2.56 -13.48
C LEU A 229 -0.85 3.97 -13.33
N TYR A 230 -0.82 4.49 -12.12
CA TYR A 230 -0.28 5.81 -11.80
C TYR A 230 0.86 5.67 -10.80
N ASN A 231 1.99 6.29 -11.08
CA ASN A 231 3.20 6.16 -10.30
C ASN A 231 3.31 7.17 -9.12
N GLY A 232 2.36 8.11 -9.00
CA GLY A 232 2.35 9.14 -7.96
C GLY A 232 3.28 10.35 -8.19
N LEU A 233 4.15 10.32 -9.18
CA LEU A 233 5.14 11.38 -9.43
C LEU A 233 4.86 12.17 -10.70
N ASP A 234 4.45 11.49 -11.77
CA ASP A 234 4.25 12.07 -13.08
C ASP A 234 3.21 11.28 -13.91
N LEU A 235 3.06 11.65 -15.18
CA LEU A 235 2.17 10.97 -16.12
C LEU A 235 2.91 9.98 -17.02
N GLN A 236 4.05 9.45 -16.60
CA GLN A 236 4.74 8.40 -17.35
C GLN A 236 3.82 7.18 -17.53
N GLY A 237 3.79 6.63 -18.73
CA GLY A 237 2.90 5.51 -19.08
C GLY A 237 1.52 5.95 -19.59
N TRP A 238 1.23 7.27 -19.65
CA TRP A 238 0.01 7.82 -20.20
C TRP A 238 0.25 8.55 -21.52
N GLN A 239 -0.55 8.24 -22.55
CA GLN A 239 -0.57 8.97 -23.82
C GLN A 239 -1.34 10.28 -23.66
N GLY A 240 -0.93 11.33 -24.39
CA GLY A 240 -1.55 12.65 -24.33
C GLY A 240 -1.09 13.52 -23.15
N ALA A 241 -0.21 12.97 -22.30
CA ALA A 241 0.32 13.66 -21.12
C ALA A 241 0.97 15.01 -21.44
N GLU A 242 1.64 15.12 -22.59
CA GLU A 242 2.34 16.36 -23.03
C GLU A 242 1.40 17.53 -23.31
N LYS A 243 0.10 17.28 -23.47
CA LYS A 243 -0.96 18.29 -23.69
C LYS A 243 -1.93 18.42 -22.52
N ALA A 244 -1.77 17.57 -21.50
CA ALA A 244 -2.69 17.46 -20.38
C ALA A 244 -2.26 18.36 -19.20
N THR A 245 -2.17 19.66 -19.40
CA THR A 245 -1.66 20.64 -18.42
C THR A 245 -2.51 20.80 -17.18
N ASP A 246 -3.79 20.40 -17.25
CA ASP A 246 -4.73 20.43 -16.13
C ASP A 246 -4.69 19.13 -15.29
N PHE A 247 -3.97 18.11 -15.76
CA PHE A 247 -3.71 16.88 -15.03
C PHE A 247 -2.45 17.04 -14.18
N VAL A 248 -2.60 17.20 -12.89
CA VAL A 248 -1.49 17.55 -11.99
C VAL A 248 -1.20 16.40 -11.03
N PRO A 249 -0.03 15.76 -11.12
CA PRO A 249 0.46 14.84 -10.11
C PRO A 249 0.51 15.51 -8.73
N SER A 250 -0.10 14.86 -7.73
CA SER A 250 -0.17 15.37 -6.37
C SER A 250 -0.02 14.20 -5.39
N ASP A 251 1.22 13.73 -5.27
CA ASP A 251 1.54 12.54 -4.50
C ASP A 251 0.75 11.32 -5.04
N TRP A 252 0.15 10.49 -4.21
CA TRP A 252 -0.65 9.34 -4.62
C TRP A 252 -1.90 9.69 -5.45
N ARG A 253 -2.24 10.97 -5.62
CA ARG A 253 -3.41 11.47 -6.36
C ARG A 253 -3.03 12.11 -7.67
N LEU A 254 -3.85 11.91 -8.68
CA LEU A 254 -3.87 12.68 -9.90
C LEU A 254 -5.02 13.68 -9.81
N VAL A 255 -4.72 14.96 -9.83
CA VAL A 255 -5.69 16.05 -9.70
C VAL A 255 -5.96 16.66 -11.07
N LEU A 256 -7.21 16.63 -11.51
CA LEU A 256 -7.72 17.36 -12.65
C LEU A 256 -8.19 18.72 -12.12
N LYS A 257 -7.50 19.80 -12.47
CA LYS A 257 -7.86 21.15 -12.02
C LYS A 257 -9.12 21.64 -12.71
N ALA A 258 -9.96 22.39 -11.98
CA ALA A 258 -11.06 23.12 -12.63
C ALA A 258 -10.52 24.02 -13.76
N GLY A 259 -11.16 23.99 -14.93
CA GLY A 259 -10.66 24.70 -16.11
C GLY A 259 -11.58 24.62 -17.30
N SER A 260 -11.06 24.88 -18.49
CA SER A 260 -11.81 24.85 -19.74
C SER A 260 -12.21 23.44 -20.20
N GLY A 261 -11.55 22.41 -19.66
CA GLY A 261 -11.74 21.03 -20.12
C GLY A 261 -11.17 20.75 -21.52
N GLY A 262 -11.62 19.63 -22.10
CA GLY A 262 -11.21 19.24 -23.46
C GLY A 262 -9.86 18.53 -23.54
N GLN A 263 -9.21 18.27 -22.41
CA GLN A 263 -7.96 17.50 -22.33
C GLN A 263 -8.27 16.05 -22.00
N SER A 264 -7.41 15.12 -22.42
CA SER A 264 -7.53 13.71 -22.08
C SER A 264 -6.17 13.02 -22.05
N ILE A 265 -6.09 11.98 -21.23
CA ILE A 265 -4.98 11.03 -21.23
C ILE A 265 -5.54 9.62 -21.41
N ALA A 266 -4.71 8.70 -21.92
CA ALA A 266 -5.06 7.30 -22.06
C ALA A 266 -3.89 6.42 -21.62
N THR A 267 -4.18 5.20 -21.14
CA THR A 267 -3.10 4.25 -20.81
C THR A 267 -2.19 4.01 -22.01
N GLY A 268 -0.88 3.95 -21.78
CA GLY A 268 0.11 3.63 -22.81
C GLY A 268 -0.12 2.26 -23.45
N ASN A 269 -0.53 1.29 -22.62
CA ASN A 269 -0.89 -0.05 -23.04
C ASN A 269 -2.39 -0.18 -23.33
N GLU A 270 -2.71 -1.15 -24.19
CA GLU A 270 -4.07 -1.67 -24.38
C GLU A 270 -4.21 -2.96 -23.61
N PHE A 271 -5.41 -3.21 -23.08
CA PHE A 271 -5.74 -4.40 -22.31
C PHE A 271 -6.83 -5.20 -23.02
N GLY A 272 -6.74 -6.52 -22.96
CA GLY A 272 -7.77 -7.45 -23.41
C GLY A 272 -8.96 -7.43 -22.45
N ASP A 273 -9.22 -8.56 -21.82
CA ASP A 273 -10.16 -8.63 -20.71
C ASP A 273 -9.46 -8.19 -19.43
N PHE A 274 -10.08 -7.27 -18.69
CA PHE A 274 -9.43 -6.69 -17.50
C PHE A 274 -10.48 -6.22 -16.46
N GLU A 275 -10.00 -6.02 -15.24
CA GLU A 275 -10.66 -5.25 -14.19
C GLU A 275 -9.84 -3.98 -13.90
N PHE A 276 -10.52 -2.86 -13.85
CA PHE A 276 -9.96 -1.55 -13.53
C PHE A 276 -10.58 -1.01 -12.25
N ILE A 277 -9.77 -0.53 -11.34
CA ILE A 277 -10.18 0.12 -10.09
C ILE A 277 -9.69 1.56 -10.10
N ALA A 278 -10.54 2.48 -9.67
CA ALA A 278 -10.18 3.88 -9.43
C ALA A 278 -10.95 4.43 -8.24
N ASP A 279 -10.29 5.18 -7.38
CA ASP A 279 -10.97 6.03 -6.41
C ASP A 279 -11.16 7.41 -7.03
N VAL A 280 -12.39 7.92 -6.97
CA VAL A 280 -12.81 9.18 -7.62
C VAL A 280 -13.46 10.09 -6.60
N LYS A 281 -13.06 11.37 -6.59
CA LYS A 281 -13.66 12.41 -5.75
C LYS A 281 -13.87 13.67 -6.57
N LEU A 282 -15.10 14.16 -6.62
CA LEU A 282 -15.39 15.48 -7.20
C LEU A 282 -14.87 16.60 -6.27
N GLY A 283 -14.29 17.64 -6.84
CA GLY A 283 -13.92 18.84 -6.13
C GLY A 283 -15.11 19.56 -5.49
N LYS A 284 -14.81 20.65 -4.79
CA LYS A 284 -15.85 21.41 -4.07
C LYS A 284 -16.69 22.29 -5.00
N VAL A 285 -16.08 22.80 -6.06
CA VAL A 285 -16.70 23.71 -7.03
C VAL A 285 -17.13 22.90 -8.25
N GLY A 286 -18.36 23.08 -8.69
CA GLY A 286 -18.94 22.36 -9.81
C GLY A 286 -18.76 23.05 -11.15
N ALA A 287 -18.68 22.26 -12.21
CA ALA A 287 -18.86 22.70 -13.59
C ALA A 287 -20.09 21.94 -14.16
N PRO A 288 -21.29 22.51 -14.13
CA PRO A 288 -22.54 21.78 -14.42
C PRO A 288 -22.58 21.12 -15.79
N ASP A 289 -21.89 21.70 -16.78
CA ASP A 289 -21.82 21.20 -18.16
C ASP A 289 -20.56 20.37 -18.45
N ALA A 290 -19.82 19.96 -17.41
CA ALA A 290 -18.60 19.17 -17.56
C ALA A 290 -18.87 17.85 -18.24
N LYS A 291 -18.13 17.56 -19.32
CA LYS A 291 -18.23 16.32 -20.13
C LYS A 291 -17.00 15.42 -19.91
N GLY A 292 -16.41 15.47 -18.73
CA GLY A 292 -15.29 14.60 -18.34
C GLY A 292 -15.76 13.26 -17.80
N GLY A 293 -14.83 12.32 -17.70
CA GLY A 293 -15.14 11.00 -17.15
C GLY A 293 -14.04 9.96 -17.41
N ILE A 294 -14.33 8.74 -17.00
CA ILE A 294 -13.52 7.56 -17.34
C ILE A 294 -14.23 6.81 -18.46
N ALA A 295 -13.50 6.50 -19.54
CA ALA A 295 -14.00 5.75 -20.68
C ALA A 295 -13.08 4.56 -21.01
N ILE A 296 -13.63 3.54 -21.66
CA ILE A 296 -12.89 2.33 -22.08
C ILE A 296 -12.99 2.16 -23.59
N GLY A 297 -11.85 2.10 -24.25
CA GLY A 297 -11.68 1.88 -25.69
C GLY A 297 -12.00 3.10 -26.53
N ASP A 298 -13.25 3.55 -26.52
CA ASP A 298 -13.67 4.76 -27.23
C ASP A 298 -13.83 5.91 -26.24
N ALA A 299 -13.05 6.98 -26.41
CA ALA A 299 -13.10 8.15 -25.54
C ALA A 299 -14.49 8.82 -25.47
N THR A 300 -15.37 8.55 -26.40
CA THR A 300 -16.76 9.06 -26.38
C THR A 300 -17.71 8.18 -25.55
N ALA A 301 -17.31 6.95 -25.25
CA ALA A 301 -18.09 5.98 -24.48
C ALA A 301 -17.76 6.07 -22.98
N ILE A 302 -18.18 7.15 -22.32
CA ILE A 302 -17.88 7.42 -20.91
C ILE A 302 -18.63 6.41 -20.02
N ALA A 303 -17.87 5.59 -19.28
CA ALA A 303 -18.38 4.61 -18.33
C ALA A 303 -18.74 5.24 -16.97
N LEU A 304 -17.97 6.24 -16.52
CA LEU A 304 -18.27 7.03 -15.32
C LEU A 304 -18.10 8.52 -15.64
N PRO A 305 -19.19 9.27 -15.86
CA PRO A 305 -19.14 10.73 -15.96
C PRO A 305 -18.69 11.39 -14.63
N PHE A 306 -17.88 12.45 -14.71
CA PHE A 306 -17.47 13.22 -13.54
C PHE A 306 -18.49 14.26 -13.13
N ASN A 307 -19.64 13.80 -12.65
CA ASN A 307 -20.73 14.62 -12.16
C ASN A 307 -21.52 13.90 -11.06
N GLU A 308 -22.41 14.63 -10.40
CA GLU A 308 -23.19 14.06 -9.28
C GLU A 308 -24.31 13.11 -9.75
N GLN A 309 -24.78 13.23 -11.01
CA GLN A 309 -25.79 12.33 -11.59
C GLN A 309 -25.26 10.90 -11.78
N SER A 310 -23.94 10.72 -11.87
CA SER A 310 -23.30 9.40 -11.92
C SER A 310 -23.19 8.69 -10.56
N GLY A 311 -23.69 9.31 -9.47
CA GLY A 311 -23.57 8.79 -8.10
C GLY A 311 -22.32 9.25 -7.35
N LEU A 312 -21.44 10.04 -7.99
CA LEU A 312 -20.33 10.70 -7.32
C LEU A 312 -20.85 11.77 -6.35
N LYS A 313 -20.09 12.07 -5.30
CA LYS A 313 -20.43 13.11 -4.33
C LYS A 313 -19.25 14.07 -4.16
N ARG A 314 -19.54 15.39 -4.06
CA ARG A 314 -18.50 16.39 -3.83
C ARG A 314 -17.82 16.18 -2.50
N GLY A 315 -16.48 16.21 -2.55
CA GLY A 315 -15.63 16.05 -1.37
C GLY A 315 -15.57 14.64 -0.79
N ALA A 316 -16.30 13.66 -1.36
CA ALA A 316 -16.32 12.28 -0.89
C ALA A 316 -15.69 11.33 -1.92
N TRP A 317 -14.83 10.45 -1.45
CA TRP A 317 -14.24 9.39 -2.26
C TRP A 317 -15.25 8.28 -2.55
N LYS A 318 -15.30 7.86 -3.81
CA LYS A 318 -16.06 6.71 -4.30
C LYS A 318 -15.14 5.77 -5.05
N ARG A 319 -15.25 4.47 -4.82
CA ARG A 319 -14.47 3.45 -5.55
C ARG A 319 -15.26 2.95 -6.74
N LEU A 320 -14.71 3.19 -7.93
CA LEU A 320 -15.14 2.63 -9.20
C LEU A 320 -14.46 1.29 -9.42
N VAL A 321 -15.23 0.29 -9.85
CA VAL A 321 -14.72 -0.96 -10.40
C VAL A 321 -15.37 -1.16 -11.76
N LEU A 322 -14.56 -1.27 -12.81
CA LEU A 322 -15.00 -1.61 -14.16
C LEU A 322 -14.41 -2.95 -14.58
N THR A 323 -15.24 -3.86 -15.03
CA THR A 323 -14.80 -5.15 -15.57
C THR A 323 -15.15 -5.21 -17.05
N ARG A 324 -14.13 -5.50 -17.87
CA ARG A 324 -14.30 -5.75 -19.30
C ARG A 324 -14.01 -7.21 -19.59
N LYS A 325 -14.99 -7.90 -20.22
CA LYS A 325 -14.87 -9.32 -20.57
C LYS A 325 -15.54 -9.60 -21.93
N GLY A 326 -14.78 -10.16 -22.88
CA GLY A 326 -15.25 -10.41 -24.24
C GLY A 326 -15.75 -9.14 -24.95
N GLY A 327 -15.23 -7.97 -24.59
CA GLY A 327 -15.68 -6.67 -25.08
C GLY A 327 -16.87 -6.07 -24.31
N ALA A 328 -17.65 -6.85 -23.56
CA ALA A 328 -18.68 -6.32 -22.68
C ALA A 328 -18.08 -5.61 -21.47
N ILE A 329 -18.69 -4.50 -21.06
CA ILE A 329 -18.26 -3.73 -19.88
C ILE A 329 -19.38 -3.82 -18.84
N SER A 330 -19.00 -4.05 -17.60
CA SER A 330 -19.85 -3.90 -16.41
C SER A 330 -19.12 -3.02 -15.39
N GLY A 331 -19.86 -2.38 -14.51
CA GLY A 331 -19.26 -1.49 -13.54
C GLY A 331 -20.06 -1.38 -12.25
N SER A 332 -19.37 -0.96 -11.19
CA SER A 332 -19.99 -0.58 -9.93
C SER A 332 -19.28 0.63 -9.32
N LEU A 333 -20.02 1.41 -8.55
CA LEU A 333 -19.53 2.53 -7.75
C LEU A 333 -19.87 2.27 -6.29
N ASP A 334 -18.84 2.07 -5.45
CA ASP A 334 -19.00 1.58 -4.06
C ASP A 334 -19.86 0.30 -3.96
N GLY A 335 -19.76 -0.59 -4.94
CA GLY A 335 -20.53 -1.85 -4.99
C GLY A 335 -21.91 -1.73 -5.63
N GLU A 336 -22.45 -0.53 -5.84
CA GLU A 336 -23.72 -0.31 -6.55
C GLU A 336 -23.50 -0.37 -8.07
N ALA A 337 -24.31 -1.16 -8.78
CA ALA A 337 -24.17 -1.35 -10.21
C ALA A 337 -24.34 -0.05 -11.00
N LEU A 338 -23.46 0.17 -11.97
CA LEU A 338 -23.52 1.29 -12.91
C LEU A 338 -24.10 0.86 -14.25
N THR A 339 -24.87 1.75 -14.86
CA THR A 339 -25.20 1.65 -16.28
C THR A 339 -24.02 2.19 -17.08
N VAL A 340 -23.35 1.30 -17.82
CA VAL A 340 -22.18 1.64 -18.62
C VAL A 340 -22.45 1.42 -20.11
N PRO A 341 -21.77 2.17 -21.02
CA PRO A 341 -21.91 1.96 -22.45
C PRO A 341 -21.47 0.55 -22.85
N ALA A 342 -22.06 0.05 -23.94
CA ALA A 342 -21.57 -1.19 -24.53
C ALA A 342 -20.16 -1.04 -25.06
N GLY A 343 -19.30 -1.99 -24.68
CA GLY A 343 -17.93 -2.06 -25.17
C GLY A 343 -17.86 -2.69 -26.57
N LYS A 344 -16.67 -2.63 -27.17
CA LYS A 344 -16.36 -3.24 -28.47
C LYS A 344 -15.35 -4.38 -28.28
N ALA A 345 -15.33 -5.36 -29.17
CA ALA A 345 -14.33 -6.41 -29.18
C ALA A 345 -12.91 -5.85 -29.46
N GLY A 346 -11.87 -6.64 -29.14
CA GLY A 346 -10.48 -6.24 -29.29
C GLY A 346 -9.87 -5.65 -28.02
N ALA A 347 -8.60 -5.33 -28.01
CA ALA A 347 -7.95 -4.66 -26.89
C ALA A 347 -8.41 -3.20 -26.75
N ALA A 348 -8.34 -2.65 -25.55
CA ALA A 348 -8.87 -1.32 -25.25
C ALA A 348 -7.95 -0.54 -24.30
N ARG A 349 -7.90 0.78 -24.49
CA ARG A 349 -7.24 1.72 -23.54
C ARG A 349 -8.27 2.20 -22.53
N ILE A 350 -7.78 2.58 -21.37
CA ILE A 350 -8.54 3.31 -20.36
C ILE A 350 -8.23 4.79 -20.56
N HIS A 351 -9.28 5.59 -20.75
CA HIS A 351 -9.19 7.02 -20.96
C HIS A 351 -9.67 7.78 -19.72
N ILE A 352 -8.98 8.85 -19.39
CA ILE A 352 -9.43 9.85 -18.41
C ILE A 352 -9.62 11.16 -19.16
N LEU A 353 -10.86 11.65 -19.19
CA LEU A 353 -11.27 12.85 -19.93
C LEU A 353 -11.54 13.97 -18.93
N HIS A 354 -10.90 15.11 -19.13
CA HIS A 354 -11.13 16.32 -18.36
C HIS A 354 -12.21 17.17 -19.02
N GLY A 355 -13.33 17.36 -18.33
CA GLY A 355 -14.47 18.14 -18.83
C GLY A 355 -14.58 19.54 -18.24
N GLY A 356 -13.61 20.01 -17.47
CA GLY A 356 -13.63 21.28 -16.77
C GLY A 356 -13.95 21.20 -15.28
N GLU A 357 -14.43 20.05 -14.81
CA GLU A 357 -14.69 19.76 -13.40
C GLU A 357 -13.37 19.54 -12.63
N GLU A 358 -13.30 19.99 -11.38
CA GLU A 358 -12.22 19.56 -10.48
C GLU A 358 -12.47 18.13 -10.00
N VAL A 359 -11.50 17.24 -10.25
CA VAL A 359 -11.58 15.83 -9.88
C VAL A 359 -10.26 15.37 -9.29
N GLU A 360 -10.31 14.62 -8.22
CA GLU A 360 -9.17 13.86 -7.71
C GLU A 360 -9.36 12.38 -8.02
N LEU A 361 -8.34 11.76 -8.58
CA LEU A 361 -8.25 10.34 -8.85
C LEU A 361 -7.13 9.74 -7.99
N GLY A 362 -7.37 8.57 -7.42
CA GLY A 362 -6.36 7.83 -6.67
C GLY A 362 -6.56 6.34 -6.81
N ASN A 363 -5.59 5.55 -6.37
CA ASN A 363 -5.71 4.10 -6.35
C ASN A 363 -6.13 3.53 -7.72
N LEU A 364 -5.45 3.98 -8.77
CA LEU A 364 -5.68 3.54 -10.16
C LEU A 364 -4.97 2.21 -10.38
N TYR A 365 -5.74 1.13 -10.47
CA TYR A 365 -5.21 -0.22 -10.67
C TYR A 365 -5.84 -0.91 -11.86
N VAL A 366 -5.09 -1.79 -12.50
CA VAL A 366 -5.60 -2.71 -13.50
C VAL A 366 -5.11 -4.13 -13.21
N ARG A 367 -5.93 -5.12 -13.50
CA ARG A 367 -5.51 -6.52 -13.64
C ARG A 367 -6.07 -7.11 -14.91
N GLU A 368 -5.28 -7.87 -15.64
CA GLU A 368 -5.76 -8.65 -16.78
C GLU A 368 -6.50 -9.89 -16.28
N LEU A 369 -7.61 -10.20 -16.95
CA LEU A 369 -8.40 -11.39 -16.68
C LEU A 369 -7.99 -12.49 -17.68
N LYS A 370 -7.82 -13.69 -17.15
CA LYS A 370 -7.48 -14.89 -17.94
C LYS A 370 -8.75 -15.57 -18.47
#